data_118c4441379c24f1544ebde80b1ef2da
#
_entry.id   118c4441379c24f1544ebde80b1ef2da
#
_cell.length_a   1.000
_cell.length_b   1.000
_cell.length_c   1.000
_cell.angle_alpha   90.00
_cell.angle_beta   90.00
_cell.angle_gamma   90.00
#
_symmetry.space_group_name_H-M   'P 1'
#
loop_
_entity.id
_entity.type
_entity.pdbx_description
1 polymer ?
#
loop_
_entity_poly.entity_id
_entity_poly.type
_entity_poly.pdbx_seq_one_letter_code
_entity_poly.pdbx_strand_id
1 'polypeptide(L)'
;MRCPTHLSIGQEIVAASVGILSKKEDYFISYHRSHAHYLSKGGDIIKFIHELHGLSTGCSKGIGGSMHLIDLKKNFYGSTAVVSSSIPIGVGLALSKQLSKEAGVVFIFIGDASIEEGVFFEALNFVILKNLPVIFVCENNSFSVYTHLSKRQPRGRKIYKLVESFGIKSFFANQSETIKMINTINKVISFSKFSKKPAFIEIKNFRYLEHCGPNYDDNLNYRNNREISFWKKNDAVF
;
A
#
# COMPACT_ATOMS: atom_id res chain seq x y z
N MET A 1 -12.39 17.80 10.56
CA MET A 1 -10.95 17.42 10.45
C MET A 1 -10.15 18.61 9.93
N ARG A 2 -8.95 18.84 10.46
CA ARG A 2 -8.09 19.97 10.07
C ARG A 2 -6.87 19.54 9.23
N CYS A 3 -6.83 18.29 8.76
CA CYS A 3 -5.73 17.75 7.96
C CYS A 3 -6.21 17.28 6.58
N PRO A 4 -5.33 17.28 5.57
CA PRO A 4 -5.59 16.63 4.30
C PRO A 4 -5.95 15.15 4.53
N THR A 5 -7.05 14.69 3.97
CA THR A 5 -7.59 13.35 4.21
C THR A 5 -7.60 12.55 2.92
N HIS A 6 -6.93 11.40 2.94
CA HIS A 6 -6.80 10.49 1.79
C HIS A 6 -7.64 9.23 2.04
N LEU A 7 -8.85 9.21 1.49
CA LEU A 7 -9.78 8.10 1.67
C LEU A 7 -9.42 6.92 0.75
N SER A 8 -9.64 5.70 1.24
CA SER A 8 -9.32 4.45 0.51
C SER A 8 -10.48 3.92 -0.32
N ILE A 9 -11.53 4.71 -0.55
CA ILE A 9 -12.75 4.27 -1.27
C ILE A 9 -12.39 3.83 -2.69
N GLY A 10 -12.72 2.57 -3.01
CA GLY A 10 -12.36 1.87 -4.23
C GLY A 10 -11.05 1.07 -4.15
N GLN A 11 -10.32 1.13 -3.03
CA GLN A 11 -9.07 0.40 -2.80
C GLN A 11 -9.13 -0.52 -1.56
N GLU A 12 -10.31 -0.64 -0.92
CA GLU A 12 -10.48 -1.33 0.36
C GLU A 12 -10.13 -2.80 0.30
N ILE A 13 -10.52 -3.47 -0.79
CA ILE A 13 -10.38 -4.92 -0.91
C ILE A 13 -8.91 -5.37 -0.92
N VAL A 14 -7.98 -4.54 -1.38
CA VAL A 14 -6.54 -4.83 -1.34
C VAL A 14 -6.07 -4.89 0.11
N ALA A 15 -6.37 -3.85 0.88
CA ALA A 15 -6.02 -3.77 2.29
C ALA A 15 -6.67 -4.90 3.11
N ALA A 16 -7.96 -5.16 2.89
CA ALA A 16 -8.70 -6.23 3.55
C ALA A 16 -8.08 -7.60 3.26
N SER A 17 -7.75 -7.87 1.99
CA SER A 17 -7.15 -9.14 1.58
C SER A 17 -5.78 -9.36 2.24
N VAL A 18 -4.91 -8.36 2.23
CA VAL A 18 -3.60 -8.45 2.88
C VAL A 18 -3.76 -8.58 4.40
N GLY A 19 -4.69 -7.84 5.00
CA GLY A 19 -4.97 -7.90 6.43
C GLY A 19 -5.41 -9.28 6.90
N ILE A 20 -6.35 -9.92 6.20
CA ILE A 20 -6.87 -11.26 6.52
C ILE A 20 -5.79 -12.33 6.33
N LEU A 21 -4.99 -12.24 5.27
CA LEU A 21 -3.96 -13.23 4.95
C LEU A 21 -2.67 -13.04 5.74
N SER A 22 -2.44 -11.85 6.30
CA SER A 22 -1.28 -11.58 7.16
C SER A 22 -1.42 -12.26 8.53
N LYS A 23 -0.30 -12.45 9.20
CA LYS A 23 -0.25 -12.98 10.57
C LYS A 23 0.03 -11.87 11.58
N LYS A 24 -0.18 -12.16 12.86
CA LYS A 24 0.05 -11.19 13.94
C LYS A 24 1.49 -10.66 13.94
N GLU A 25 2.46 -11.53 13.71
CA GLU A 25 3.89 -11.21 13.66
C GLU A 25 4.34 -10.43 12.43
N ASP A 26 3.51 -10.31 11.39
CA ASP A 26 3.85 -9.52 10.20
C ASP A 26 3.74 -8.02 10.51
N TYR A 27 4.66 -7.22 9.99
CA TYR A 27 4.69 -5.77 10.16
C TYR A 27 4.10 -5.06 8.96
N PHE A 28 3.36 -3.98 9.21
CA PHE A 28 2.83 -3.11 8.17
C PHE A 28 3.46 -1.72 8.28
N ILE A 29 3.84 -1.19 7.14
CA ILE A 29 4.17 0.24 6.96
C ILE A 29 3.52 0.72 5.67
N SER A 30 3.02 1.95 5.68
CA SER A 30 2.13 2.43 4.62
C SER A 30 2.47 3.85 4.17
N TYR A 31 1.83 4.26 3.10
CA TYR A 31 1.87 5.61 2.54
C TYR A 31 0.65 6.43 3.03
N HIS A 32 0.43 7.62 2.46
CA HIS A 32 -0.58 8.58 2.91
C HIS A 32 -2.03 8.06 2.88
N ARG A 33 -2.39 7.12 1.98
CA ARG A 33 -3.73 6.51 1.88
C ARG A 33 -3.81 5.24 2.72
N SER A 34 -3.66 5.39 4.02
CA SER A 34 -3.39 4.28 4.94
C SER A 34 -4.56 3.82 5.80
N HIS A 35 -5.73 4.46 5.71
CA HIS A 35 -6.88 4.16 6.57
C HIS A 35 -7.26 2.68 6.52
N ALA A 36 -7.45 2.14 5.32
CA ALA A 36 -7.78 0.73 5.14
C ALA A 36 -6.67 -0.20 5.64
N HIS A 37 -5.39 0.14 5.42
CA HIS A 37 -4.26 -0.64 5.92
C HIS A 37 -4.19 -0.67 7.44
N TYR A 38 -4.42 0.46 8.10
CA TYR A 38 -4.46 0.56 9.56
C TYR A 38 -5.57 -0.30 10.14
N LEU A 39 -6.80 -0.16 9.61
CA LEU A 39 -7.97 -0.91 10.08
C LEU A 39 -7.85 -2.40 9.79
N SER A 40 -7.37 -2.80 8.60
CA SER A 40 -7.20 -4.20 8.22
C SER A 40 -6.13 -4.91 9.04
N LYS A 41 -5.13 -4.19 9.56
CA LYS A 41 -4.15 -4.73 10.52
C LYS A 41 -4.71 -4.88 11.93
N GLY A 42 -5.95 -4.48 12.16
CA GLY A 42 -6.64 -4.52 13.45
C GLY A 42 -6.42 -3.28 14.31
N GLY A 43 -6.09 -2.15 13.69
CA GLY A 43 -6.01 -0.86 14.35
C GLY A 43 -7.35 -0.48 15.00
N ASP A 44 -7.28 0.19 16.15
CA ASP A 44 -8.44 0.58 16.94
C ASP A 44 -9.21 1.72 16.25
N ILE A 45 -10.46 1.44 15.85
CA ILE A 45 -11.30 2.40 15.12
C ILE A 45 -11.63 3.65 15.96
N ILE A 46 -11.77 3.54 17.27
CA ILE A 46 -12.04 4.69 18.15
C ILE A 46 -10.81 5.60 18.19
N LYS A 47 -9.62 5.02 18.37
CA LYS A 47 -8.38 5.78 18.34
C LYS A 47 -8.11 6.41 16.97
N PHE A 48 -8.46 5.72 15.91
CA PHE A 48 -8.38 6.25 14.56
C PHE A 48 -9.29 7.48 14.38
N ILE A 49 -10.54 7.41 14.81
CA ILE A 49 -11.48 8.55 14.77
C ILE A 49 -10.95 9.71 15.64
N HIS A 50 -10.49 9.42 16.86
CA HIS A 50 -9.87 10.42 17.73
C HIS A 50 -8.67 11.10 17.07
N GLU A 51 -7.83 10.34 16.36
CA GLU A 51 -6.70 10.88 15.62
C GLU A 51 -7.13 11.86 14.52
N LEU A 52 -8.16 11.50 13.74
CA LEU A 52 -8.71 12.37 12.70
C LEU A 52 -9.29 13.68 13.26
N HIS A 53 -9.69 13.69 14.53
CA HIS A 53 -10.20 14.87 15.23
C HIS A 53 -9.10 15.63 16.03
N GLY A 54 -7.86 15.15 16.02
CA GLY A 54 -6.74 15.78 16.71
C GLY A 54 -6.82 15.62 18.24
N LEU A 55 -7.46 14.56 18.73
CA LEU A 55 -7.56 14.27 20.15
C LEU A 55 -6.31 13.52 20.65
N SER A 56 -5.81 13.85 21.83
CA SER A 56 -4.64 13.21 22.45
C SER A 56 -4.81 11.70 22.68
N THR A 57 -6.04 11.20 22.69
CA THR A 57 -6.39 9.79 22.77
C THR A 57 -6.33 9.07 21.42
N GLY A 58 -5.99 9.77 20.33
CA GLY A 58 -5.77 9.20 19.02
C GLY A 58 -4.58 8.26 18.96
N CYS A 59 -4.50 7.44 17.91
CA CYS A 59 -3.44 6.42 17.74
C CYS A 59 -2.04 7.02 17.61
N SER A 60 -1.94 8.26 17.12
CA SER A 60 -0.70 9.07 17.06
C SER A 60 -0.79 10.31 17.96
N LYS A 61 -1.54 10.23 19.06
CA LYS A 61 -1.74 11.28 20.06
C LYS A 61 -2.35 12.58 19.51
N GLY A 62 -3.11 12.48 18.40
CA GLY A 62 -3.79 13.62 17.78
C GLY A 62 -2.90 14.51 16.90
N ILE A 63 -1.64 14.14 16.69
CA ILE A 63 -0.68 14.93 15.90
C ILE A 63 -0.43 14.35 14.49
N GLY A 64 -0.80 13.10 14.25
CA GLY A 64 -0.59 12.41 12.98
C GLY A 64 -1.68 12.69 11.93
N GLY A 65 -2.90 12.98 12.35
CA GLY A 65 -4.03 13.20 11.47
C GLY A 65 -4.32 12.00 10.57
N SER A 66 -4.69 12.26 9.32
CA SER A 66 -5.06 11.21 8.34
C SER A 66 -3.90 10.36 7.85
N MET A 67 -2.69 10.93 7.75
CA MET A 67 -1.59 10.36 6.98
C MET A 67 -0.46 9.74 7.83
N HIS A 68 -0.45 9.99 9.14
CA HIS A 68 0.63 9.55 10.04
C HIS A 68 0.05 8.70 11.17
N LEU A 69 -0.54 7.56 10.80
CA LEU A 69 -1.12 6.61 11.75
C LEU A 69 -0.05 5.65 12.26
N ILE A 70 -0.14 5.24 13.53
CA ILE A 70 0.75 4.26 14.13
C ILE A 70 0.00 3.44 15.19
N ASP A 71 0.23 2.12 15.23
CA ASP A 71 -0.22 1.23 16.31
C ASP A 71 0.76 0.07 16.47
N LEU A 72 1.78 0.26 17.29
CA LEU A 72 2.82 -0.75 17.53
C LEU A 72 2.28 -2.03 18.16
N LYS A 73 1.17 -1.95 18.93
CA LYS A 73 0.52 -3.13 19.51
C LYS A 73 -0.08 -4.05 18.44
N LYS A 74 -0.39 -3.47 17.28
CA LYS A 74 -0.94 -4.20 16.12
C LYS A 74 0.12 -4.45 15.06
N ASN A 75 1.38 -4.12 15.30
CA ASN A 75 2.45 -4.19 14.31
C ASN A 75 2.19 -3.35 13.06
N PHE A 76 1.45 -2.24 13.22
CA PHE A 76 1.34 -1.17 12.24
C PHE A 76 2.37 -0.09 12.61
N TYR A 77 3.53 -0.12 11.96
CA TYR A 77 4.71 0.67 12.33
C TYR A 77 4.65 2.13 11.86
N GLY A 78 3.70 2.43 10.99
CA GLY A 78 3.42 3.80 10.63
C GLY A 78 2.92 3.98 9.21
N SER A 79 2.47 5.20 8.96
CA SER A 79 2.21 5.73 7.62
C SER A 79 2.75 7.14 7.50
N THR A 80 2.97 7.62 6.28
CA THR A 80 3.61 8.91 6.06
C THR A 80 3.07 9.61 4.82
N ALA A 81 3.00 10.95 4.90
CA ALA A 81 2.65 11.81 3.77
C ALA A 81 3.77 11.93 2.73
N VAL A 82 5.03 11.77 3.16
CA VAL A 82 6.18 11.91 2.27
C VAL A 82 6.26 10.71 1.35
N VAL A 83 6.12 10.95 0.05
CA VAL A 83 6.12 9.89 -0.97
C VAL A 83 7.41 9.07 -0.87
N SER A 84 7.26 7.76 -0.89
CA SER A 84 8.33 6.75 -0.83
C SER A 84 9.14 6.69 0.46
N SER A 85 8.99 7.62 1.42
CA SER A 85 9.76 7.59 2.67
C SER A 85 9.45 6.38 3.56
N SER A 86 8.26 5.77 3.44
CA SER A 86 7.91 4.51 4.10
C SER A 86 8.77 3.32 3.63
N ILE A 87 9.35 3.39 2.43
CA ILE A 87 10.12 2.31 1.82
C ILE A 87 11.40 2.03 2.63
N PRO A 88 12.35 2.98 2.79
CA PRO A 88 13.57 2.72 3.54
C PRO A 88 13.29 2.42 5.02
N ILE A 89 12.23 3.01 5.62
CA ILE A 89 11.82 2.68 6.98
C ILE A 89 11.38 1.21 7.07
N GLY A 90 10.54 0.74 6.15
CA GLY A 90 10.11 -0.66 6.08
C GLY A 90 11.26 -1.63 5.85
N VAL A 91 12.24 -1.23 5.04
CA VAL A 91 13.47 -2.01 4.81
C VAL A 91 14.30 -2.10 6.10
N GLY A 92 14.42 -1.00 6.86
CA GLY A 92 15.06 -0.99 8.18
C GLY A 92 14.37 -1.92 9.18
N LEU A 93 13.01 -1.92 9.21
CA LEU A 93 12.23 -2.84 10.03
C LEU A 93 12.47 -4.31 9.63
N ALA A 94 12.57 -4.60 8.34
CA ALA A 94 12.86 -5.95 7.86
C ALA A 94 14.28 -6.41 8.20
N LEU A 95 15.25 -5.51 8.13
CA LEU A 95 16.62 -5.78 8.57
C LEU A 95 16.67 -6.07 10.08
N SER A 96 16.00 -5.25 10.89
CA SER A 96 15.87 -5.47 12.33
C SER A 96 15.28 -6.84 12.63
N LYS A 97 14.18 -7.20 11.96
CA LYS A 97 13.50 -8.48 12.08
C LYS A 97 14.42 -9.66 11.75
N GLN A 98 15.22 -9.53 10.68
CA GLN A 98 16.18 -10.54 10.27
C GLN A 98 17.31 -10.73 11.30
N LEU A 99 17.88 -9.61 11.80
CA LEU A 99 18.95 -9.62 12.79
C LEU A 99 18.48 -10.19 14.13
N SER A 100 17.27 -9.84 14.55
CA SER A 100 16.65 -10.36 15.78
C SER A 100 16.08 -11.78 15.61
N LYS A 101 16.16 -12.37 14.42
CA LYS A 101 15.59 -13.69 14.07
C LYS A 101 14.09 -13.82 14.35
N GLU A 102 13.37 -12.69 14.25
CA GLU A 102 11.93 -12.66 14.44
C GLU A 102 11.17 -13.25 13.24
N ALA A 103 10.08 -13.97 13.54
CA ALA A 103 9.22 -14.53 12.50
C ALA A 103 8.40 -13.46 11.77
N GLY A 104 7.89 -13.80 10.57
CA GLY A 104 7.01 -12.95 9.77
C GLY A 104 7.74 -12.10 8.75
N VAL A 105 6.97 -11.32 8.01
CA VAL A 105 7.45 -10.45 6.92
C VAL A 105 7.03 -9.00 7.17
N VAL A 106 7.65 -8.06 6.46
CA VAL A 106 7.27 -6.65 6.47
C VAL A 106 6.55 -6.34 5.17
N PHE A 107 5.27 -5.94 5.27
CA PHE A 107 4.51 -5.41 4.15
C PHE A 107 4.77 -3.91 4.03
N ILE A 108 5.27 -3.50 2.88
CA ILE A 108 5.50 -2.09 2.53
C ILE A 108 4.47 -1.72 1.46
N PHE A 109 3.42 -0.99 1.86
CA PHE A 109 2.41 -0.49 0.93
C PHE A 109 2.91 0.77 0.25
N ILE A 110 2.78 0.83 -1.07
CA ILE A 110 3.21 1.94 -1.91
C ILE A 110 2.20 2.21 -3.02
N GLY A 111 2.12 3.46 -3.48
CA GLY A 111 1.40 3.81 -4.71
C GLY A 111 2.28 3.63 -5.96
N ASP A 112 1.66 3.61 -7.14
CA ASP A 112 2.37 3.48 -8.42
C ASP A 112 3.41 4.60 -8.68
N ALA A 113 3.18 5.81 -8.18
CA ALA A 113 4.14 6.90 -8.30
C ALA A 113 5.37 6.75 -7.38
N SER A 114 5.26 5.96 -6.32
CA SER A 114 6.39 5.73 -5.40
C SER A 114 7.57 5.03 -6.06
N ILE A 115 7.33 4.26 -7.14
CA ILE A 115 8.41 3.58 -7.87
C ILE A 115 9.20 4.53 -8.79
N GLU A 116 8.80 5.78 -8.91
CA GLU A 116 9.48 6.81 -9.71
C GLU A 116 10.57 7.52 -8.89
N GLU A 117 10.53 7.34 -7.57
CA GLU A 117 11.53 7.90 -6.65
C GLU A 117 12.79 7.02 -6.61
N GLY A 118 13.97 7.67 -6.62
CA GLY A 118 15.27 6.97 -6.58
C GLY A 118 15.43 6.03 -5.39
N VAL A 119 14.90 6.43 -4.23
CA VAL A 119 14.95 5.64 -2.99
C VAL A 119 14.26 4.28 -3.11
N PHE A 120 13.29 4.13 -4.01
CA PHE A 120 12.69 2.81 -4.29
C PHE A 120 13.72 1.83 -4.85
N PHE A 121 14.50 2.26 -5.83
CA PHE A 121 15.52 1.40 -6.47
C PHE A 121 16.68 1.10 -5.53
N GLU A 122 17.11 2.07 -4.73
CA GLU A 122 18.13 1.88 -3.69
C GLU A 122 17.67 0.83 -2.67
N ALA A 123 16.46 0.99 -2.14
CA ALA A 123 15.84 0.07 -1.20
C ALA A 123 15.64 -1.32 -1.80
N LEU A 124 15.19 -1.41 -3.06
CA LEU A 124 14.98 -2.65 -3.78
C LEU A 124 16.30 -3.43 -3.90
N ASN A 125 17.36 -2.76 -4.33
CA ASN A 125 18.69 -3.36 -4.44
C ASN A 125 19.18 -3.91 -3.08
N PHE A 126 19.04 -3.13 -2.02
CA PHE A 126 19.45 -3.55 -0.68
C PHE A 126 18.63 -4.74 -0.16
N VAL A 127 17.32 -4.74 -0.35
CA VAL A 127 16.41 -5.82 0.04
C VAL A 127 16.77 -7.13 -0.65
N ILE A 128 17.08 -7.08 -1.95
CA ILE A 128 17.47 -8.25 -2.74
C ILE A 128 18.83 -8.77 -2.26
N LEU A 129 19.84 -7.89 -2.15
CA LEU A 129 21.17 -8.24 -1.72
C LEU A 129 21.20 -8.92 -0.34
N LYS A 130 20.38 -8.45 0.58
CA LYS A 130 20.30 -8.96 1.96
C LYS A 130 19.25 -10.06 2.15
N ASN A 131 18.48 -10.41 1.11
CA ASN A 131 17.34 -11.34 1.21
C ASN A 131 16.41 -11.00 2.38
N LEU A 132 16.02 -9.72 2.49
CA LEU A 132 15.18 -9.28 3.60
C LEU A 132 13.73 -9.80 3.45
N PRO A 133 13.04 -10.10 4.57
CA PRO A 133 11.66 -10.58 4.55
C PRO A 133 10.66 -9.44 4.25
N VAL A 134 10.67 -8.93 3.03
CA VAL A 134 9.86 -7.80 2.56
C VAL A 134 8.89 -8.25 1.49
N ILE A 135 7.65 -7.78 1.59
CA ILE A 135 6.66 -7.83 0.51
C ILE A 135 6.27 -6.38 0.17
N PHE A 136 6.67 -5.92 -1.02
CA PHE A 136 6.17 -4.65 -1.55
C PHE A 136 4.79 -4.86 -2.14
N VAL A 137 3.81 -4.10 -1.67
CA VAL A 137 2.44 -4.08 -2.19
C VAL A 137 2.22 -2.76 -2.91
N CYS A 138 2.31 -2.78 -4.23
CA CYS A 138 2.11 -1.61 -5.08
C CYS A 138 0.64 -1.51 -5.51
N GLU A 139 -0.07 -0.53 -4.99
CA GLU A 139 -1.43 -0.19 -5.37
C GLU A 139 -1.40 0.77 -6.55
N ASN A 140 -1.68 0.24 -7.74
CA ASN A 140 -1.62 0.99 -8.99
C ASN A 140 -3.03 1.42 -9.42
N ASN A 141 -3.42 2.64 -9.05
CA ASN A 141 -4.64 3.28 -9.53
C ASN A 141 -4.43 4.12 -10.81
N SER A 142 -3.25 4.07 -11.40
CA SER A 142 -2.83 4.79 -12.60
C SER A 142 -2.66 6.30 -12.46
N PHE A 143 -2.88 6.89 -11.30
CA PHE A 143 -2.83 8.35 -11.14
C PHE A 143 -1.95 8.78 -9.97
N SER A 144 -1.05 9.72 -10.24
CA SER A 144 -0.41 10.54 -9.23
C SER A 144 -1.14 11.87 -9.18
N VAL A 145 -1.95 12.08 -8.15
CA VAL A 145 -2.95 13.15 -8.05
C VAL A 145 -3.88 13.09 -9.27
N TYR A 146 -3.64 13.88 -10.31
CA TYR A 146 -4.40 13.92 -11.57
C TYR A 146 -3.58 13.47 -12.79
N THR A 147 -2.28 13.20 -12.60
CA THR A 147 -1.40 12.83 -13.71
C THR A 147 -1.43 11.32 -13.95
N HIS A 148 -1.96 10.93 -15.10
CA HIS A 148 -2.05 9.53 -15.49
C HIS A 148 -0.66 8.90 -15.70
N LEU A 149 -0.54 7.61 -15.39
CA LEU A 149 0.69 6.82 -15.51
C LEU A 149 1.36 6.93 -16.90
N SER A 150 0.58 6.99 -17.99
CA SER A 150 1.11 7.13 -19.36
C SER A 150 1.84 8.44 -19.65
N LYS A 151 1.71 9.45 -18.76
CA LYS A 151 2.47 10.72 -18.84
C LYS A 151 3.72 10.72 -17.97
N ARG A 152 3.84 9.76 -17.06
CA ARG A 152 4.93 9.62 -16.09
C ARG A 152 5.87 8.45 -16.43
N GLN A 153 5.37 7.44 -17.15
CA GLN A 153 6.10 6.24 -17.49
C GLN A 153 6.17 6.04 -19.01
N PRO A 154 7.25 5.48 -19.55
CA PRO A 154 7.33 5.11 -20.95
C PRO A 154 6.18 4.21 -21.36
N ARG A 155 5.69 4.43 -22.59
CA ARG A 155 4.57 3.66 -23.15
C ARG A 155 4.86 2.15 -23.12
N GLY A 156 3.90 1.38 -22.61
CA GLY A 156 4.00 -0.09 -22.54
C GLY A 156 4.79 -0.64 -21.35
N ARG A 157 5.39 0.23 -20.51
CA ARG A 157 6.06 -0.22 -19.29
C ARG A 157 5.05 -0.84 -18.33
N LYS A 158 5.39 -2.03 -17.82
CA LYS A 158 4.67 -2.74 -16.76
C LYS A 158 5.52 -2.69 -15.50
N ILE A 159 4.99 -2.13 -14.42
CA ILE A 159 5.73 -1.91 -13.17
C ILE A 159 6.30 -3.22 -12.64
N TYR A 160 5.47 -4.27 -12.53
CA TYR A 160 5.93 -5.56 -12.03
C TYR A 160 7.06 -6.18 -12.87
N LYS A 161 7.09 -5.92 -14.20
CA LYS A 161 8.17 -6.39 -15.08
C LYS A 161 9.45 -5.58 -14.88
N LEU A 162 9.33 -4.26 -14.72
CA LEU A 162 10.46 -3.42 -14.37
C LEU A 162 11.10 -3.89 -13.06
N VAL A 163 10.29 -4.14 -12.04
CA VAL A 163 10.78 -4.58 -10.74
C VAL A 163 11.37 -6.00 -10.82
N GLU A 164 10.76 -6.89 -11.60
CA GLU A 164 11.28 -8.25 -11.83
C GLU A 164 12.68 -8.25 -12.44
N SER A 165 13.01 -7.26 -13.29
CA SER A 165 14.34 -7.16 -13.92
C SER A 165 15.49 -6.90 -12.93
N PHE A 166 15.18 -6.47 -11.70
CA PHE A 166 16.16 -6.36 -10.61
C PHE A 166 16.45 -7.68 -9.90
N GLY A 167 15.78 -8.77 -10.28
CA GLY A 167 15.98 -10.10 -9.67
C GLY A 167 15.07 -10.44 -8.50
N ILE A 168 14.04 -9.63 -8.23
CA ILE A 168 13.00 -9.95 -7.24
C ILE A 168 11.82 -10.69 -7.89
N LYS A 169 11.25 -11.66 -7.18
CA LYS A 169 10.03 -12.32 -7.65
C LYS A 169 8.86 -11.35 -7.64
N SER A 170 8.31 -11.08 -8.81
CA SER A 170 7.22 -10.13 -8.99
C SER A 170 5.95 -10.80 -9.47
N PHE A 171 4.82 -10.24 -9.02
CA PHE A 171 3.47 -10.73 -9.32
C PHE A 171 2.60 -9.56 -9.78
N PHE A 172 1.55 -9.89 -10.52
CA PHE A 172 0.53 -8.94 -10.93
C PHE A 172 -0.86 -9.47 -10.61
N ALA A 173 -1.73 -8.59 -10.12
CA ALA A 173 -3.14 -8.87 -9.91
C ALA A 173 -4.01 -7.67 -10.31
N ASN A 174 -5.29 -7.95 -10.56
CA ASN A 174 -6.29 -6.93 -10.85
C ASN A 174 -7.42 -7.05 -9.83
N GLN A 175 -7.76 -5.95 -9.16
CA GLN A 175 -8.82 -5.91 -8.16
C GLN A 175 -10.20 -6.31 -8.74
N SER A 176 -10.48 -6.00 -10.02
CA SER A 176 -11.72 -6.43 -10.69
C SER A 176 -11.89 -7.96 -10.79
N GLU A 177 -10.81 -8.71 -10.57
CA GLU A 177 -10.80 -10.18 -10.48
C GLU A 177 -10.53 -10.59 -9.01
N THR A 178 -11.41 -10.19 -8.10
CA THR A 178 -11.21 -10.23 -6.64
C THR A 178 -10.67 -11.57 -6.12
N ILE A 179 -11.30 -12.68 -6.47
CA ILE A 179 -10.88 -14.03 -5.99
C ILE A 179 -9.47 -14.36 -6.51
N LYS A 180 -9.20 -14.06 -7.78
CA LYS A 180 -7.87 -14.29 -8.37
C LYS A 180 -6.80 -13.40 -7.73
N MET A 181 -7.16 -12.15 -7.39
CA MET A 181 -6.29 -11.24 -6.66
C MET A 181 -5.96 -11.79 -5.27
N ILE A 182 -6.96 -12.21 -4.48
CA ILE A 182 -6.77 -12.82 -3.16
C ILE A 182 -5.84 -14.04 -3.24
N ASN A 183 -6.09 -14.92 -4.20
CA ASN A 183 -5.24 -16.10 -4.42
C ASN A 183 -3.79 -15.71 -4.79
N THR A 184 -3.62 -14.64 -5.57
CA THR A 184 -2.29 -14.13 -5.93
C THR A 184 -1.59 -13.54 -4.71
N ILE A 185 -2.26 -12.74 -3.88
CA ILE A 185 -1.72 -12.22 -2.62
C ILE A 185 -1.27 -13.38 -1.70
N ASN A 186 -2.10 -14.41 -1.58
CA ASN A 186 -1.73 -15.60 -0.77
C ASN A 186 -0.48 -16.31 -1.32
N LYS A 187 -0.35 -16.44 -2.66
CA LYS A 187 0.86 -16.98 -3.30
C LYS A 187 2.10 -16.14 -2.99
N VAL A 188 1.98 -14.82 -3.03
CA VAL A 188 3.10 -13.89 -2.71
C VAL A 188 3.54 -14.07 -1.26
N ILE A 189 2.59 -14.10 -0.34
CA ILE A 189 2.86 -14.27 1.10
C ILE A 189 3.52 -15.63 1.35
N SER A 190 2.95 -16.69 0.79
CA SER A 190 3.48 -18.05 0.92
C SER A 190 4.89 -18.15 0.33
N PHE A 191 5.11 -17.58 -0.87
CA PHE A 191 6.44 -17.55 -1.47
C PHE A 191 7.45 -16.85 -0.55
N SER A 192 7.17 -15.64 -0.09
CA SER A 192 8.11 -14.87 0.71
C SER A 192 8.42 -15.56 2.05
N LYS A 193 7.40 -16.09 2.73
CA LYS A 193 7.57 -16.79 4.02
C LYS A 193 8.34 -18.11 3.87
N PHE A 194 8.03 -18.90 2.83
CA PHE A 194 8.67 -20.19 2.61
C PHE A 194 10.10 -20.06 2.10
N SER A 195 10.32 -19.21 1.09
CA SER A 195 11.65 -19.03 0.50
C SER A 195 12.59 -18.11 1.30
N LYS A 196 12.04 -17.37 2.27
CA LYS A 196 12.74 -16.29 3.01
C LYS A 196 13.36 -15.24 2.06
N LYS A 197 12.66 -14.94 0.97
CA LYS A 197 13.08 -13.98 -0.05
C LYS A 197 12.07 -12.85 -0.17
N PRO A 198 12.52 -11.66 -0.57
CA PRO A 198 11.60 -10.57 -0.86
C PRO A 198 10.70 -10.87 -2.05
N ALA A 199 9.54 -10.23 -2.07
CA ALA A 199 8.59 -10.32 -3.16
C ALA A 199 7.98 -8.93 -3.47
N PHE A 200 7.49 -8.78 -4.68
CA PHE A 200 6.75 -7.60 -5.13
C PHE A 200 5.42 -8.03 -5.73
N ILE A 201 4.36 -7.30 -5.43
CA ILE A 201 3.08 -7.45 -6.12
C ILE A 201 2.57 -6.09 -6.58
N GLU A 202 2.26 -5.96 -7.87
CA GLU A 202 1.50 -4.85 -8.43
C GLU A 202 0.03 -5.24 -8.48
N ILE A 203 -0.84 -4.44 -7.85
CA ILE A 203 -2.29 -4.63 -7.88
C ILE A 203 -2.93 -3.44 -8.57
N LYS A 204 -3.50 -3.69 -9.75
CA LYS A 204 -4.31 -2.71 -10.44
C LYS A 204 -5.60 -2.50 -9.68
N ASN A 205 -5.86 -1.26 -9.26
CA ASN A 205 -7.05 -0.87 -8.51
C ASN A 205 -7.60 0.47 -9.01
N PHE A 206 -8.61 1.01 -8.34
CA PHE A 206 -9.23 2.26 -8.73
C PHE A 206 -9.59 3.10 -7.51
N ARG A 207 -9.44 4.41 -7.62
CA ARG A 207 -9.81 5.40 -6.62
C ARG A 207 -11.03 6.17 -7.11
N TYR A 208 -12.15 6.11 -6.38
CA TYR A 208 -13.38 6.80 -6.78
C TYR A 208 -13.39 8.28 -6.44
N LEU A 209 -12.86 8.66 -5.29
CA LEU A 209 -12.85 10.03 -4.83
C LEU A 209 -11.63 10.80 -5.32
N GLU A 210 -11.62 12.10 -5.07
CA GLU A 210 -10.46 12.97 -5.30
C GLU A 210 -9.21 12.47 -4.58
N HIS A 211 -8.05 12.98 -4.99
CA HIS A 211 -6.79 12.55 -4.38
C HIS A 211 -6.77 12.79 -2.88
N CYS A 212 -7.25 13.94 -2.45
CA CYS A 212 -7.30 14.37 -1.06
C CYS A 212 -8.61 15.10 -0.79
N GLY A 213 -9.51 14.45 -0.05
CA GLY A 213 -10.84 14.96 0.28
C GLY A 213 -11.92 13.91 0.09
N PRO A 214 -13.16 14.26 0.44
CA PRO A 214 -14.30 13.34 0.41
C PRO A 214 -15.13 13.42 -0.88
N ASN A 215 -14.77 14.32 -1.81
CA ASN A 215 -15.63 14.61 -2.95
C ASN A 215 -15.35 13.70 -4.14
N TYR A 216 -16.35 13.49 -4.97
CA TYR A 216 -16.15 12.97 -6.32
C TYR A 216 -15.57 14.08 -7.19
N ASP A 217 -14.62 13.73 -8.05
CA ASP A 217 -13.92 14.66 -8.93
C ASP A 217 -14.03 14.28 -10.43
N ASP A 218 -15.07 13.51 -10.75
CA ASP A 218 -15.34 13.03 -12.11
C ASP A 218 -15.61 14.19 -13.09
N ASN A 219 -16.10 15.33 -12.58
CA ASN A 219 -16.30 16.58 -13.33
C ASN A 219 -14.99 17.22 -13.84
N LEU A 220 -13.84 16.85 -13.30
CA LEU A 220 -12.53 17.32 -13.78
C LEU A 220 -12.07 16.62 -15.06
N ASN A 221 -12.77 15.58 -15.52
CA ASN A 221 -12.59 14.89 -16.80
C ASN A 221 -11.18 14.33 -17.07
N TYR A 222 -10.36 14.12 -16.03
CA TYR A 222 -9.05 13.50 -16.19
C TYR A 222 -9.12 11.96 -16.24
N ARG A 223 -10.24 11.38 -15.79
CA ARG A 223 -10.57 9.96 -15.87
C ARG A 223 -11.63 9.70 -16.93
N ASN A 224 -11.52 8.58 -17.62
CA ASN A 224 -12.48 8.19 -18.64
C ASN A 224 -13.75 7.62 -18.00
N ASN A 225 -14.93 8.10 -18.42
CA ASN A 225 -16.23 7.63 -17.93
C ASN A 225 -16.45 6.12 -18.13
N ARG A 226 -15.89 5.53 -19.21
CA ARG A 226 -15.94 4.08 -19.42
C ARG A 226 -15.12 3.33 -18.37
N GLU A 227 -13.97 3.87 -17.99
CA GLU A 227 -13.14 3.30 -16.92
C GLU A 227 -13.86 3.37 -15.58
N ILE A 228 -14.45 4.52 -15.23
CA ILE A 228 -15.24 4.69 -14.01
C ILE A 228 -16.38 3.68 -13.95
N SER A 229 -17.15 3.55 -15.02
CA SER A 229 -18.27 2.60 -15.11
C SER A 229 -17.81 1.14 -15.02
N PHE A 230 -16.68 0.80 -15.64
CA PHE A 230 -16.08 -0.54 -15.54
C PHE A 230 -15.74 -0.88 -14.08
N TRP A 231 -15.07 0.03 -13.37
CA TRP A 231 -14.67 -0.21 -11.99
C TRP A 231 -15.88 -0.29 -11.06
N LYS A 232 -16.88 0.60 -11.19
CA LYS A 232 -18.13 0.54 -10.40
C LYS A 232 -18.85 -0.80 -10.58
N LYS A 233 -18.90 -1.34 -11.82
CA LYS A 233 -19.52 -2.63 -12.11
C LYS A 233 -18.77 -3.83 -11.51
N ASN A 234 -17.46 -3.72 -11.33
CA ASN A 234 -16.58 -4.81 -10.88
C ASN A 234 -15.99 -4.53 -9.49
N ASP A 235 -16.59 -3.63 -8.73
CA ASP A 235 -16.20 -3.37 -7.36
C ASP A 235 -16.71 -4.48 -6.44
N ALA A 236 -15.89 -4.86 -5.46
CA ALA A 236 -16.23 -5.93 -4.54
C ALA A 236 -17.06 -5.45 -3.33
N VAL A 237 -17.25 -4.13 -3.18
CA VAL A 237 -17.96 -3.50 -2.06
C VAL A 237 -19.28 -2.90 -2.52
N PHE A 238 -19.40 -2.48 -3.79
CA PHE A 238 -20.61 -1.90 -4.38
C PHE A 238 -21.44 -2.91 -5.16
#